data_edd27a801cb51913216532684a0fd664
#
_entry.id   edd27a801cb51913216532684a0fd664
#
_cell.length_a   1.000
_cell.length_b   1.000
_cell.length_c   1.000
_cell.angle_alpha   90.00
_cell.angle_beta   90.00
_cell.angle_gamma   90.00
#
_symmetry.space_group_name_H-M   'P 1'
#
loop_
_entity.id
_entity.type
_entity.pdbx_description
1 polymer ?
#
loop_
_entity_poly.entity_id
_entity_poly.type
_entity_poly.pdbx_seq_one_letter_code
_entity_poly.pdbx_strand_id
1 'polypeptide(L)'
;MSEIDLAALQPVIEQYIPLGRSGLLPALQAAQKVYGWLSEPVAAEIARSLHTPLADVHGVIEFYTLFYDKPVGKRIIRVCTDQACGLKDGEGLLHYLCAQHGIEPGQTTPDGSLTIEASPCLGLCEQAPAALVDDQAETNIDFKTDSYDLGRPGSIVSGSLHLLTAHCGSGTTSLAQHGEYSALSKALKMQPTAVVDEVKASGLVGRGGAAFPTGIKWEGAARADGPVKYVVCNADESEPGTFKDRVLLLDDPHSVIEGMLIAGYAIGAQSGLIYVRGEYPYILPVLENALSEARQAGYLGGNIQGSGFSFEIEVRLGAGAYICGEETALFESIEGKRGFPRVKPPFPTTYGLFGKPTVINNVETLFNIPLIISKGATDYRKIGTDKSPGPKLFCLSGDVVRAGVYEVPFGVTVRELLGMAGGVTGGKKLQAVLFGGAAGAFATSAHLDVRLTFEDLRAAGLPLGSGVVMVFDETRDLRAAFDRLGHFFAHESCGKCYPCQMGSQRQAEILHRIAAGRMLAGDLERLQDVGWTMTDASLCGLGQTAAGAILSAIKLWPEMFVENGKGRVAIGDKPMKSAGVKKAATAKKKAVKAVVKKAKPKLKPKPAKNTRTRPAARKTKATKKPVKR
;
A
#
# COMPACT_ATOMS: atom_id res chain seq x y z
N MET A 1 34.07 16.89 -15.13
CA MET A 1 33.49 15.74 -14.41
C MET A 1 34.46 14.60 -14.61
N SER A 2 35.00 13.99 -13.54
CA SER A 2 35.79 12.76 -13.66
C SER A 2 34.95 11.68 -14.34
N GLU A 3 35.55 10.96 -15.27
CA GLU A 3 34.95 9.81 -15.92
C GLU A 3 34.51 8.80 -14.84
N ILE A 4 33.23 8.38 -14.82
CA ILE A 4 32.74 7.46 -13.81
C ILE A 4 33.24 6.07 -14.18
N ASP A 5 33.93 5.42 -13.25
CA ASP A 5 34.39 4.05 -13.41
C ASP A 5 33.21 3.08 -13.31
N LEU A 6 32.85 2.45 -14.41
CA LEU A 6 31.76 1.46 -14.49
C LEU A 6 32.20 0.05 -14.08
N ALA A 7 33.47 -0.21 -13.81
CA ALA A 7 33.96 -1.53 -13.41
C ALA A 7 33.31 -2.02 -12.11
N ALA A 8 33.01 -1.11 -11.18
CA ALA A 8 32.32 -1.44 -9.93
C ALA A 8 30.83 -1.78 -10.10
N LEU A 9 30.22 -1.45 -11.24
CA LEU A 9 28.81 -1.68 -11.50
C LEU A 9 28.49 -3.14 -11.83
N GLN A 10 29.32 -3.79 -12.68
CA GLN A 10 29.06 -5.14 -13.20
C GLN A 10 28.83 -6.18 -12.09
N PRO A 11 29.68 -6.30 -11.05
CA PRO A 11 29.49 -7.31 -10.00
C PRO A 11 28.17 -7.15 -9.23
N VAL A 12 27.64 -5.93 -9.12
CA VAL A 12 26.43 -5.68 -8.32
C VAL A 12 25.15 -5.84 -9.13
N ILE A 13 25.19 -5.69 -10.47
CA ILE A 13 24.00 -5.84 -11.32
C ILE A 13 23.90 -7.23 -11.97
N GLU A 14 24.97 -8.02 -12.01
CA GLU A 14 25.03 -9.32 -12.70
C GLU A 14 23.88 -10.25 -12.28
N GLN A 15 23.59 -10.32 -11.00
CA GLN A 15 22.50 -11.14 -10.44
C GLN A 15 21.09 -10.75 -10.93
N TYR A 16 20.91 -9.52 -11.41
CA TYR A 16 19.61 -9.03 -11.89
C TYR A 16 19.43 -9.17 -13.41
N ILE A 17 20.51 -9.43 -14.16
CA ILE A 17 20.46 -9.58 -15.61
C ILE A 17 19.48 -10.69 -16.06
N PRO A 18 19.44 -11.88 -15.41
CA PRO A 18 18.48 -12.92 -15.78
C PRO A 18 17.02 -12.53 -15.60
N LEU A 19 16.73 -11.53 -14.76
CA LEU A 19 15.39 -11.02 -14.52
C LEU A 19 14.92 -10.05 -15.63
N GLY A 20 15.83 -9.64 -16.53
CA GLY A 20 15.55 -8.65 -17.55
C GLY A 20 14.96 -7.38 -16.94
N ARG A 21 13.91 -6.83 -17.55
CA ARG A 21 13.29 -5.58 -17.08
C ARG A 21 12.82 -5.64 -15.61
N SER A 22 12.37 -6.78 -15.10
CA SER A 22 11.92 -6.87 -13.70
C SER A 22 13.06 -6.75 -12.69
N GLY A 23 14.32 -6.87 -13.14
CA GLY A 23 15.52 -6.57 -12.37
C GLY A 23 15.87 -5.07 -12.29
N LEU A 24 15.10 -4.16 -12.94
CA LEU A 24 15.49 -2.75 -13.04
C LEU A 24 15.54 -2.05 -11.68
N LEU A 25 14.50 -2.13 -10.85
CA LEU A 25 14.51 -1.45 -9.55
C LEU A 25 15.64 -1.97 -8.65
N PRO A 26 15.81 -3.28 -8.43
CA PRO A 26 16.89 -3.77 -7.59
C PRO A 26 18.28 -3.48 -8.17
N ALA A 27 18.47 -3.45 -9.50
CA ALA A 27 19.72 -3.05 -10.12
C ALA A 27 20.04 -1.56 -9.88
N LEU A 28 19.03 -0.69 -10.00
CA LEU A 28 19.18 0.74 -9.68
C LEU A 28 19.50 0.96 -8.20
N GLN A 29 18.83 0.24 -7.29
CA GLN A 29 19.14 0.30 -5.84
C GLN A 29 20.57 -0.14 -5.55
N ALA A 30 21.02 -1.25 -6.14
CA ALA A 30 22.39 -1.74 -5.98
C ALA A 30 23.42 -0.77 -6.55
N ALA A 31 23.18 -0.20 -7.73
CA ALA A 31 24.03 0.80 -8.35
C ALA A 31 24.10 2.10 -7.50
N GLN A 32 22.98 2.58 -6.99
CA GLN A 32 22.93 3.77 -6.15
C GLN A 32 23.71 3.59 -4.85
N LYS A 33 23.71 2.39 -4.25
CA LYS A 33 24.57 2.09 -3.08
C LYS A 33 26.07 2.20 -3.39
N VAL A 34 26.49 1.90 -4.63
CA VAL A 34 27.90 1.99 -5.05
C VAL A 34 28.30 3.43 -5.37
N TYR A 35 27.45 4.16 -6.11
CA TYR A 35 27.81 5.48 -6.65
C TYR A 35 27.21 6.66 -5.89
N GLY A 36 26.31 6.42 -4.95
CA GLY A 36 25.55 7.45 -4.23
C GLY A 36 24.36 8.02 -5.03
N TRP A 37 24.45 8.03 -6.36
CA TRP A 37 23.45 8.53 -7.27
C TRP A 37 23.51 7.83 -8.64
N LEU A 38 22.47 7.97 -9.45
CA LEU A 38 22.30 7.29 -10.74
C LEU A 38 22.62 8.24 -11.89
N SER A 39 23.91 8.37 -12.21
CA SER A 39 24.37 9.20 -13.32
C SER A 39 23.98 8.63 -14.68
N GLU A 40 23.98 9.47 -15.72
CA GLU A 40 23.70 9.05 -17.10
C GLU A 40 24.53 7.82 -17.56
N PRO A 41 25.87 7.74 -17.36
CA PRO A 41 26.63 6.55 -17.72
C PRO A 41 26.19 5.29 -16.97
N VAL A 42 25.85 5.40 -15.68
CA VAL A 42 25.37 4.27 -14.86
C VAL A 42 24.00 3.81 -15.35
N ALA A 43 23.07 4.75 -15.59
CA ALA A 43 21.74 4.45 -16.13
C ALA A 43 21.81 3.79 -17.51
N ALA A 44 22.69 4.28 -18.41
CA ALA A 44 22.89 3.73 -19.74
C ALA A 44 23.43 2.30 -19.70
N GLU A 45 24.38 2.02 -18.80
CA GLU A 45 24.94 0.66 -18.66
C GLU A 45 23.91 -0.32 -18.10
N ILE A 46 23.10 0.08 -17.11
CA ILE A 46 21.98 -0.74 -16.59
C ILE A 46 20.96 -0.98 -17.71
N ALA A 47 20.60 0.05 -18.47
CA ALA A 47 19.69 -0.06 -19.63
C ALA A 47 20.16 -1.12 -20.63
N ARG A 48 21.45 -1.08 -20.97
CA ARG A 48 22.10 -2.02 -21.87
C ARG A 48 22.08 -3.45 -21.32
N SER A 49 22.49 -3.62 -20.07
CA SER A 49 22.63 -4.94 -19.41
C SER A 49 21.28 -5.63 -19.21
N LEU A 50 20.21 -4.88 -18.91
CA LEU A 50 18.85 -5.41 -18.71
C LEU A 50 17.99 -5.38 -19.98
N HIS A 51 18.56 -5.01 -21.15
CA HIS A 51 17.84 -4.85 -22.41
C HIS A 51 16.58 -3.98 -22.28
N THR A 52 16.68 -2.90 -21.51
CA THR A 52 15.59 -1.95 -21.26
C THR A 52 15.89 -0.63 -21.96
N PRO A 53 14.92 0.02 -22.64
CA PRO A 53 15.15 1.34 -23.23
C PRO A 53 15.61 2.37 -22.19
N LEU A 54 16.64 3.14 -22.51
CA LEU A 54 17.21 4.15 -21.59
C LEU A 54 16.17 5.16 -21.11
N ALA A 55 15.24 5.57 -22.00
CA ALA A 55 14.14 6.46 -21.63
C ALA A 55 13.21 5.86 -20.55
N ASP A 56 13.04 4.54 -20.54
CA ASP A 56 12.27 3.86 -19.49
C ASP A 56 13.03 3.84 -18.17
N VAL A 57 14.37 3.67 -18.21
CA VAL A 57 15.23 3.71 -17.02
C VAL A 57 15.17 5.10 -16.38
N HIS A 58 15.33 6.17 -17.16
CA HIS A 58 15.15 7.55 -16.67
C HIS A 58 13.77 7.77 -16.08
N GLY A 59 12.72 7.31 -16.79
CA GLY A 59 11.37 7.44 -16.28
C GLY A 59 11.11 6.67 -14.98
N VAL A 60 11.89 5.62 -14.68
CA VAL A 60 11.85 4.92 -13.39
C VAL A 60 12.61 5.70 -12.33
N ILE A 61 13.81 6.20 -12.66
CA ILE A 61 14.62 7.01 -11.72
C ILE A 61 13.84 8.25 -11.26
N GLU A 62 13.23 8.98 -12.19
CA GLU A 62 12.44 10.19 -11.89
C GLU A 62 11.13 9.91 -11.12
N PHE A 63 10.59 8.70 -11.26
CA PHE A 63 9.30 8.35 -10.65
C PHE A 63 9.39 8.01 -9.18
N TYR A 64 10.45 7.32 -8.76
CA TYR A 64 10.61 6.83 -7.39
C TYR A 64 11.47 7.78 -6.57
N THR A 65 10.92 8.28 -5.46
CA THR A 65 11.53 9.36 -4.67
C THR A 65 12.81 9.00 -3.94
N LEU A 66 13.14 7.71 -3.80
CA LEU A 66 14.39 7.25 -3.19
C LEU A 66 15.54 7.06 -4.20
N PHE A 67 15.30 7.34 -5.50
CA PHE A 67 16.35 7.39 -6.50
C PHE A 67 16.82 8.83 -6.72
N TYR A 68 18.13 9.00 -6.94
CA TYR A 68 18.75 10.30 -7.17
C TYR A 68 19.39 10.33 -8.55
N ASP A 69 18.98 11.28 -9.38
CA ASP A 69 19.56 11.59 -10.70
C ASP A 69 20.69 12.63 -10.62
N LYS A 70 20.96 13.15 -9.42
CA LYS A 70 21.97 14.16 -9.12
C LYS A 70 22.80 13.73 -7.93
N PRO A 71 24.04 14.23 -7.82
CA PRO A 71 24.89 13.96 -6.67
C PRO A 71 24.22 14.35 -5.35
N VAL A 72 24.24 13.43 -4.40
CA VAL A 72 23.82 13.63 -3.01
C VAL A 72 24.98 13.38 -2.07
N GLY A 73 24.81 13.71 -0.81
CA GLY A 73 25.81 13.47 0.23
C GLY A 73 26.11 11.98 0.44
N LYS A 74 27.27 11.69 1.01
CA LYS A 74 27.65 10.33 1.39
C LYS A 74 26.68 9.74 2.43
N ARG A 75 26.08 10.60 3.24
CA ARG A 75 24.98 10.28 4.17
C ARG A 75 23.74 11.06 3.78
N ILE A 76 22.59 10.47 4.00
CA ILE A 76 21.29 11.09 3.72
C ILE A 76 20.40 10.98 4.95
N ILE A 77 19.92 12.13 5.45
CA ILE A 77 18.94 12.20 6.53
C ILE A 77 17.59 12.59 5.92
N ARG A 78 16.61 11.68 6.00
CA ARG A 78 15.24 11.90 5.58
C ARG A 78 14.36 12.13 6.80
N VAL A 79 13.97 13.37 7.05
CA VAL A 79 13.16 13.75 8.21
C VAL A 79 11.68 13.68 7.84
N CYS A 80 10.91 12.89 8.57
CA CYS A 80 9.47 12.81 8.38
C CYS A 80 8.79 14.12 8.83
N THR A 81 8.06 14.75 7.90
CA THR A 81 7.28 15.98 8.17
C THR A 81 5.76 15.75 8.06
N ASP A 82 5.31 14.49 7.90
CA ASP A 82 3.90 14.14 7.74
C ASP A 82 3.14 14.17 9.06
N GLN A 83 1.84 13.86 9.04
CA GLN A 83 0.85 14.15 10.07
C GLN A 83 1.33 13.90 11.52
N ALA A 84 1.75 12.68 11.86
CA ALA A 84 2.13 12.35 13.23
C ALA A 84 3.42 13.05 13.67
N CYS A 85 4.43 13.08 12.80
CA CYS A 85 5.70 13.78 13.03
C CYS A 85 5.50 15.30 13.07
N GLY A 86 4.63 15.86 12.22
CA GLY A 86 4.25 17.26 12.26
C GLY A 86 3.56 17.68 13.57
N LEU A 87 2.79 16.78 14.22
CA LEU A 87 2.26 17.03 15.58
C LEU A 87 3.36 17.06 16.67
N LYS A 88 4.54 16.52 16.38
CA LYS A 88 5.71 16.45 17.26
C LYS A 88 6.87 17.32 16.77
N ASP A 89 6.55 18.37 15.98
CA ASP A 89 7.51 19.33 15.46
C ASP A 89 8.58 18.76 14.51
N GLY A 90 8.18 17.81 13.62
CA GLY A 90 9.07 17.24 12.61
C GLY A 90 9.61 18.27 11.62
N GLU A 91 8.85 19.33 11.30
CA GLU A 91 9.32 20.45 10.50
C GLU A 91 10.39 21.25 11.24
N GLY A 92 10.21 21.50 12.56
CA GLY A 92 11.22 22.14 13.40
C GLY A 92 12.51 21.31 13.47
N LEU A 93 12.42 19.99 13.58
CA LEU A 93 13.56 19.08 13.50
C LEU A 93 14.31 19.21 12.17
N LEU A 94 13.59 19.21 11.04
CA LEU A 94 14.20 19.36 9.70
C LEU A 94 14.98 20.68 9.60
N HIS A 95 14.36 21.79 9.98
CA HIS A 95 15.00 23.11 9.93
C HIS A 95 16.17 23.22 10.91
N TYR A 96 16.06 22.64 12.10
CA TYR A 96 17.16 22.59 13.07
C TYR A 96 18.39 21.88 12.50
N LEU A 97 18.22 20.69 11.93
CA LEU A 97 19.31 19.93 11.33
C LEU A 97 19.93 20.67 10.14
N CYS A 98 19.10 21.25 9.27
CA CYS A 98 19.59 22.03 8.14
C CYS A 98 20.40 23.26 8.60
N ALA A 99 19.93 23.98 9.62
CA ALA A 99 20.62 25.14 10.17
C ALA A 99 21.97 24.80 10.80
N GLN A 100 22.08 23.65 11.47
CA GLN A 100 23.37 23.19 12.03
C GLN A 100 24.43 22.98 10.95
N HIS A 101 24.02 22.59 9.74
CA HIS A 101 24.92 22.30 8.61
C HIS A 101 24.98 23.43 7.57
N GLY A 102 24.27 24.55 7.79
CA GLY A 102 24.25 25.71 6.91
C GLY A 102 23.67 25.45 5.53
N ILE A 103 22.68 24.56 5.44
CA ILE A 103 22.00 24.17 4.19
C ILE A 103 20.48 24.34 4.34
N GLU A 104 19.77 24.35 3.20
CA GLU A 104 18.31 24.28 3.15
C GLU A 104 17.83 22.85 2.93
N PRO A 105 16.56 22.51 3.27
CA PRO A 105 15.99 21.20 3.01
C PRO A 105 16.15 20.78 1.54
N GLY A 106 16.62 19.55 1.30
CA GLY A 106 16.90 18.99 -0.02
C GLY A 106 18.28 19.34 -0.56
N GLN A 107 19.11 20.08 0.19
CA GLN A 107 20.46 20.41 -0.23
C GLN A 107 21.51 19.48 0.36
N THR A 108 22.65 19.40 -0.34
CA THR A 108 23.87 18.71 0.10
C THR A 108 24.87 19.72 0.63
N THR A 109 25.58 19.37 1.70
CA THR A 109 26.68 20.19 2.26
C THR A 109 27.78 20.41 1.21
N PRO A 110 28.49 21.57 1.24
CA PRO A 110 29.51 21.90 0.24
C PRO A 110 30.64 20.88 0.13
N ASP A 111 30.94 20.15 1.20
CA ASP A 111 31.96 19.08 1.24
C ASP A 111 31.45 17.74 0.67
N GLY A 112 30.14 17.65 0.30
CA GLY A 112 29.52 16.44 -0.21
C GLY A 112 29.33 15.34 0.84
N SER A 113 29.39 15.66 2.13
CA SER A 113 29.30 14.64 3.20
C SER A 113 27.86 14.27 3.56
N LEU A 114 26.91 15.24 3.47
CA LEU A 114 25.57 15.07 4.01
C LEU A 114 24.50 15.74 3.13
N THR A 115 23.38 15.05 2.93
CA THR A 115 22.12 15.60 2.39
C THR A 115 21.04 15.49 3.46
N ILE A 116 20.26 16.56 3.67
CA ILE A 116 19.12 16.56 4.59
C ILE A 116 17.87 16.94 3.80
N GLU A 117 16.85 16.08 3.84
CA GLU A 117 15.64 16.27 3.07
C GLU A 117 14.37 15.96 3.87
N ALA A 118 13.25 16.58 3.50
CA ALA A 118 11.94 16.20 4.00
C ALA A 118 11.51 14.85 3.40
N SER A 119 10.81 14.04 4.17
CA SER A 119 10.27 12.76 3.73
C SER A 119 8.77 12.70 4.02
N PRO A 120 7.98 12.05 3.16
CA PRO A 120 6.66 11.56 3.52
C PRO A 120 6.73 10.62 4.73
N CYS A 121 5.55 10.12 5.14
CA CYS A 121 5.45 9.26 6.31
C CYS A 121 6.39 8.04 6.23
N LEU A 122 7.28 7.91 7.21
CA LEU A 122 8.22 6.79 7.36
C LEU A 122 7.61 5.57 8.07
N GLY A 123 6.28 5.57 8.37
CA GLY A 123 5.63 4.47 9.07
C GLY A 123 6.11 4.26 10.51
N LEU A 124 6.57 5.33 11.17
CA LEU A 124 7.07 5.37 12.56
C LEU A 124 6.23 6.31 13.44
N CYS A 125 4.93 6.40 13.13
CA CYS A 125 4.04 7.42 13.68
C CYS A 125 3.83 7.34 15.19
N GLU A 126 3.94 6.14 15.78
CA GLU A 126 3.86 5.92 17.22
C GLU A 126 5.14 6.35 17.98
N GLN A 127 6.22 6.55 17.24
CA GLN A 127 7.54 6.92 17.77
C GLN A 127 8.02 8.25 17.17
N ALA A 128 7.06 9.12 16.83
CA ALA A 128 7.32 10.44 16.27
C ALA A 128 7.96 11.41 17.31
N PRO A 129 8.88 12.32 16.89
CA PRO A 129 9.37 12.56 15.52
C PRO A 129 10.36 11.48 15.08
N ALA A 130 10.44 11.25 13.77
CA ALA A 130 11.28 10.20 13.22
C ALA A 130 12.03 10.65 11.96
N ALA A 131 13.19 10.05 11.74
CA ALA A 131 14.00 10.19 10.55
C ALA A 131 14.52 8.83 10.06
N LEU A 132 14.89 8.76 8.80
CA LEU A 132 15.66 7.65 8.23
C LEU A 132 17.05 8.18 7.88
N VAL A 133 18.05 7.71 8.59
CA VAL A 133 19.47 8.07 8.38
C VAL A 133 20.14 6.95 7.62
N ASP A 134 20.39 7.18 6.35
CA ASP A 134 20.76 6.13 5.39
C ASP A 134 19.68 5.03 5.38
N ASP A 135 19.99 3.82 5.84
CA ASP A 135 19.07 2.68 5.92
C ASP A 135 18.57 2.41 7.39
N GLN A 136 18.87 3.30 8.35
CA GLN A 136 18.53 3.11 9.77
C GLN A 136 17.47 4.10 10.24
N ALA A 137 16.53 3.60 11.03
CA ALA A 137 15.51 4.43 11.63
C ALA A 137 16.02 5.13 12.89
N GLU A 138 15.77 6.42 13.00
CA GLU A 138 15.91 7.20 14.23
C GLU A 138 14.51 7.65 14.66
N THR A 139 14.17 7.39 15.92
CA THR A 139 12.82 7.63 16.46
C THR A 139 12.85 8.34 17.79
N ASN A 140 11.71 8.89 18.21
CA ASN A 140 11.59 9.66 19.45
C ASN A 140 12.64 10.78 19.55
N ILE A 141 12.92 11.45 18.43
CA ILE A 141 14.00 12.42 18.34
C ILE A 141 13.63 13.68 19.14
N ASP A 142 14.40 13.96 20.18
CA ASP A 142 14.35 15.25 20.89
C ASP A 142 15.59 16.08 20.55
N PHE A 143 15.44 16.94 19.56
CA PHE A 143 16.52 17.80 19.07
C PHE A 143 16.90 18.94 20.04
N LYS A 144 16.16 19.10 21.14
CA LYS A 144 16.51 20.05 22.21
C LYS A 144 17.49 19.45 23.22
N THR A 145 17.41 18.13 23.43
CA THR A 145 18.28 17.38 24.34
C THR A 145 19.26 16.49 23.60
N ASP A 146 19.24 16.48 22.26
CA ASP A 146 20.04 15.62 21.37
C ASP A 146 19.91 14.13 21.73
N SER A 147 18.66 13.70 22.00
CA SER A 147 18.35 12.32 22.33
C SER A 147 17.43 11.68 21.28
N TYR A 148 17.70 10.42 20.94
CA TYR A 148 16.92 9.63 19.98
C TYR A 148 17.15 8.14 20.18
N ASP A 149 16.24 7.32 19.66
CA ASP A 149 16.36 5.87 19.59
C ASP A 149 16.88 5.48 18.19
N LEU A 150 18.01 4.80 18.13
CA LEU A 150 18.70 4.41 16.88
C LEU A 150 18.50 2.93 16.59
N GLY A 151 18.30 2.59 15.34
CA GLY A 151 18.39 1.24 14.81
C GLY A 151 17.02 0.62 14.50
N ARG A 152 16.82 -0.64 14.91
CA ARG A 152 15.52 -1.31 14.70
C ARG A 152 14.43 -0.61 15.50
N PRO A 153 13.36 -0.11 14.87
CA PRO A 153 12.25 0.50 15.61
C PRO A 153 11.62 -0.50 16.57
N GLY A 154 11.36 -0.07 17.79
CA GLY A 154 10.63 -0.88 18.76
C GLY A 154 9.19 -1.12 18.30
N SER A 155 8.58 -2.20 18.81
CA SER A 155 7.18 -2.52 18.54
C SER A 155 6.35 -2.25 19.80
N ILE A 156 5.44 -1.29 19.73
CA ILE A 156 4.52 -0.97 20.83
C ILE A 156 3.18 -1.64 20.48
N VAL A 157 2.87 -2.71 21.21
CA VAL A 157 1.67 -3.53 20.96
C VAL A 157 0.82 -3.60 22.23
N SER A 158 -0.50 -3.51 22.07
CA SER A 158 -1.49 -3.55 23.15
C SER A 158 -2.85 -4.00 22.60
N GLY A 159 -3.88 -3.96 23.43
CA GLY A 159 -5.25 -4.29 23.04
C GLY A 159 -5.88 -5.31 23.98
N SER A 160 -7.09 -5.76 23.63
CA SER A 160 -7.82 -6.78 24.37
C SER A 160 -7.62 -8.20 23.80
N LEU A 161 -6.95 -8.31 22.65
CA LEU A 161 -6.57 -9.57 22.02
C LEU A 161 -5.06 -9.61 21.80
N HIS A 162 -4.52 -10.84 21.72
CA HIS A 162 -3.15 -11.14 21.34
C HIS A 162 -3.15 -12.42 20.50
N LEU A 163 -3.81 -12.39 19.34
CA LEU A 163 -3.94 -13.53 18.42
C LEU A 163 -3.00 -13.37 17.22
N LEU A 164 -3.04 -12.19 16.59
CA LEU A 164 -2.12 -11.81 15.51
C LEU A 164 -0.80 -11.27 16.07
N THR A 165 -0.86 -10.66 17.23
CA THR A 165 0.28 -10.02 17.89
C THR A 165 0.88 -10.87 19.03
N ALA A 166 0.58 -12.17 19.06
CA ALA A 166 1.02 -13.07 20.13
C ALA A 166 2.56 -13.10 20.32
N HIS A 167 3.29 -12.91 19.23
CA HIS A 167 4.75 -12.93 19.20
C HIS A 167 5.38 -11.53 19.06
N CYS A 168 4.55 -10.47 19.06
CA CYS A 168 5.05 -9.11 18.86
C CYS A 168 5.46 -8.43 20.18
N GLY A 169 6.46 -7.53 20.10
CA GLY A 169 6.93 -6.71 21.24
C GLY A 169 8.16 -7.24 21.97
N SER A 170 8.61 -8.46 21.70
CA SER A 170 9.77 -9.10 22.36
C SER A 170 10.99 -9.31 21.45
N GLY A 171 10.94 -8.83 20.22
CA GLY A 171 11.95 -9.05 19.19
C GLY A 171 11.43 -9.98 18.09
N THR A 172 12.33 -10.38 17.17
CA THR A 172 11.93 -11.26 16.05
C THR A 172 11.75 -12.70 16.53
N THR A 173 10.59 -13.25 16.21
CA THR A 173 10.23 -14.63 16.48
C THR A 173 10.97 -15.57 15.51
N SER A 174 11.66 -16.59 16.03
CA SER A 174 12.23 -17.68 15.25
C SER A 174 11.16 -18.66 14.78
N LEU A 175 11.48 -19.49 13.78
CA LEU A 175 10.57 -20.54 13.30
C LEU A 175 10.09 -21.47 14.43
N ALA A 176 10.97 -21.85 15.33
CA ALA A 176 10.63 -22.71 16.46
C ALA A 176 9.63 -22.07 17.44
N GLN A 177 9.77 -20.77 17.69
CA GLN A 177 8.83 -20.00 18.52
C GLN A 177 7.47 -19.78 17.84
N HIS A 178 7.46 -19.65 16.53
CA HIS A 178 6.23 -19.51 15.74
C HIS A 178 5.34 -20.77 15.77
N GLY A 179 5.91 -21.96 15.96
CA GLY A 179 5.16 -23.22 16.00
C GLY A 179 5.25 -24.04 14.72
N GLU A 180 6.35 -23.94 13.99
CA GLU A 180 6.75 -24.81 12.88
C GLU A 180 5.69 -24.96 11.77
N TYR A 181 5.00 -23.88 11.41
CA TYR A 181 3.96 -23.82 10.35
C TYR A 181 2.87 -24.89 10.50
N SER A 182 2.32 -25.00 11.72
CA SER A 182 1.30 -25.99 12.06
C SER A 182 0.00 -25.82 11.25
N ALA A 183 -0.37 -24.60 10.90
CA ALA A 183 -1.53 -24.32 10.06
C ALA A 183 -1.31 -24.77 8.62
N LEU A 184 -0.11 -24.58 8.05
CA LEU A 184 0.26 -25.11 6.75
C LEU A 184 0.18 -26.64 6.75
N SER A 185 0.73 -27.32 7.77
CA SER A 185 0.67 -28.78 7.91
C SER A 185 -0.76 -29.30 7.95
N LYS A 186 -1.70 -28.52 8.53
CA LYS A 186 -3.13 -28.81 8.50
C LYS A 186 -3.73 -28.57 7.12
N ALA A 187 -3.40 -27.44 6.48
CA ALA A 187 -3.90 -27.08 5.15
C ALA A 187 -3.48 -28.10 4.09
N LEU A 188 -2.24 -28.60 4.13
CA LEU A 188 -1.73 -29.61 3.17
C LEU A 188 -2.45 -30.96 3.26
N LYS A 189 -3.17 -31.24 4.35
CA LYS A 189 -4.03 -32.43 4.49
C LYS A 189 -5.46 -32.20 3.95
N MET A 190 -5.81 -30.95 3.65
CA MET A 190 -7.09 -30.58 3.04
C MET A 190 -6.97 -30.53 1.51
N GLN A 191 -8.11 -30.62 0.79
CA GLN A 191 -8.11 -30.28 -0.62
C GLN A 191 -7.93 -28.76 -0.79
N PRO A 192 -7.20 -28.28 -1.82
CA PRO A 192 -7.03 -26.85 -2.08
C PRO A 192 -8.36 -26.04 -2.08
N THR A 193 -9.40 -26.62 -2.68
CA THR A 193 -10.74 -26.01 -2.70
C THR A 193 -11.35 -25.89 -1.30
N ALA A 194 -11.12 -26.86 -0.41
CA ALA A 194 -11.61 -26.81 0.96
C ALA A 194 -10.89 -25.70 1.77
N VAL A 195 -9.61 -25.42 1.49
CA VAL A 195 -8.90 -24.29 2.08
C VAL A 195 -9.52 -22.96 1.63
N VAL A 196 -9.83 -22.82 0.33
CA VAL A 196 -10.54 -21.64 -0.19
C VAL A 196 -11.91 -21.48 0.47
N ASP A 197 -12.67 -22.57 0.61
CA ASP A 197 -14.00 -22.55 1.22
C ASP A 197 -13.94 -22.18 2.71
N GLU A 198 -12.92 -22.63 3.44
CA GLU A 198 -12.69 -22.26 4.84
C GLU A 198 -12.42 -20.76 4.99
N VAL A 199 -11.57 -20.19 4.12
CA VAL A 199 -11.32 -18.74 4.10
C VAL A 199 -12.56 -17.95 3.69
N LYS A 200 -13.40 -18.46 2.77
CA LYS A 200 -14.69 -17.84 2.43
C LYS A 200 -15.66 -17.88 3.61
N ALA A 201 -15.78 -19.03 4.25
CA ALA A 201 -16.68 -19.24 5.38
C ALA A 201 -16.31 -18.37 6.59
N SER A 202 -15.01 -18.08 6.79
CA SER A 202 -14.53 -17.17 7.84
C SER A 202 -15.07 -15.74 7.70
N GLY A 203 -15.42 -15.32 6.49
CA GLY A 203 -15.84 -13.95 6.21
C GLY A 203 -14.71 -12.93 6.22
N LEU A 204 -13.45 -13.38 6.18
CA LEU A 204 -12.28 -12.48 6.15
C LEU A 204 -12.35 -11.56 4.92
N VAL A 205 -12.29 -10.25 5.18
CA VAL A 205 -12.08 -9.22 4.16
C VAL A 205 -10.70 -8.60 4.28
N GLY A 206 -10.19 -8.05 3.18
CA GLY A 206 -8.87 -7.41 3.14
C GLY A 206 -8.67 -6.34 4.20
N ARG A 207 -7.51 -6.37 4.87
CA ARG A 207 -7.13 -5.48 5.99
C ARG A 207 -6.30 -4.26 5.55
N GLY A 208 -5.98 -4.16 4.26
CA GLY A 208 -5.21 -3.04 3.70
C GLY A 208 -6.01 -1.80 3.28
N GLY A 209 -7.33 -1.76 3.56
CA GLY A 209 -8.19 -0.59 3.30
C GLY A 209 -9.39 -0.86 2.37
N ALA A 210 -9.22 -1.62 1.29
CA ALA A 210 -10.28 -1.86 0.30
C ALA A 210 -11.37 -2.84 0.74
N ALA A 211 -11.14 -3.64 1.79
CA ALA A 211 -12.11 -4.57 2.40
C ALA A 211 -12.78 -5.57 1.42
N PHE A 212 -12.07 -6.00 0.36
CA PHE A 212 -12.58 -7.00 -0.56
C PHE A 212 -12.55 -8.40 0.08
N PRO A 213 -13.59 -9.26 -0.10
CA PRO A 213 -13.63 -10.60 0.49
C PRO A 213 -12.48 -11.49 0.01
N THR A 214 -11.62 -11.93 0.96
CA THR A 214 -10.37 -12.64 0.66
C THR A 214 -10.62 -13.97 -0.04
N GLY A 215 -11.53 -14.78 0.47
CA GLY A 215 -11.84 -16.08 -0.12
C GLY A 215 -12.46 -15.99 -1.53
N ILE A 216 -13.22 -14.93 -1.84
CA ILE A 216 -13.72 -14.65 -3.20
C ILE A 216 -12.57 -14.34 -4.17
N LYS A 217 -11.59 -13.53 -3.70
CA LYS A 217 -10.37 -13.24 -4.48
C LYS A 217 -9.59 -14.53 -4.77
N TRP A 218 -9.41 -15.39 -3.77
CA TRP A 218 -8.72 -16.67 -3.90
C TRP A 218 -9.44 -17.62 -4.86
N GLU A 219 -10.77 -17.77 -4.72
CA GLU A 219 -11.59 -18.57 -5.63
C GLU A 219 -11.44 -18.12 -7.08
N GLY A 220 -11.46 -16.79 -7.33
CA GLY A 220 -11.27 -16.24 -8.67
C GLY A 220 -9.92 -16.63 -9.29
N ALA A 221 -8.83 -16.54 -8.52
CA ALA A 221 -7.50 -16.93 -9.00
C ALA A 221 -7.32 -18.45 -9.11
N ALA A 222 -7.92 -19.23 -8.19
CA ALA A 222 -7.89 -20.69 -8.26
C ALA A 222 -8.54 -21.21 -9.54
N ARG A 223 -9.68 -20.62 -9.95
CA ARG A 223 -10.44 -20.98 -11.16
C ARG A 223 -9.84 -20.41 -12.45
N ALA A 224 -8.95 -19.43 -12.37
CA ALA A 224 -8.34 -18.85 -13.56
C ALA A 224 -7.42 -19.86 -14.26
N ASP A 225 -7.51 -19.90 -15.59
CA ASP A 225 -6.68 -20.77 -16.41
C ASP A 225 -5.23 -20.28 -16.45
N GLY A 226 -4.30 -21.24 -16.55
CA GLY A 226 -2.88 -20.98 -16.70
C GLY A 226 -2.01 -21.82 -15.76
N PRO A 227 -0.84 -22.26 -16.24
CA PRO A 227 0.06 -23.12 -15.46
C PRO A 227 0.85 -22.34 -14.40
N VAL A 228 0.92 -21.01 -14.52
CA VAL A 228 1.68 -20.13 -13.62
C VAL A 228 0.71 -19.18 -12.94
N LYS A 229 0.76 -19.15 -11.62
CA LYS A 229 0.01 -18.20 -10.76
C LYS A 229 0.93 -17.62 -9.69
N TYR A 230 0.60 -16.44 -9.19
CA TYR A 230 1.39 -15.76 -8.18
C TYR A 230 0.58 -15.45 -6.92
N VAL A 231 1.28 -15.47 -5.78
CA VAL A 231 0.82 -14.86 -4.53
C VAL A 231 1.69 -13.64 -4.25
N VAL A 232 1.08 -12.48 -4.04
CA VAL A 232 1.81 -11.27 -3.69
C VAL A 232 1.37 -10.77 -2.32
N CYS A 233 2.32 -10.63 -1.42
CA CYS A 233 2.15 -9.91 -0.17
C CYS A 233 2.38 -8.42 -0.42
N ASN A 234 1.34 -7.62 -0.25
CA ASN A 234 1.43 -6.17 -0.31
C ASN A 234 1.85 -5.65 1.07
N ALA A 235 3.14 -5.35 1.19
CA ALA A 235 3.77 -4.72 2.35
C ALA A 235 4.20 -3.27 2.04
N ASP A 236 3.54 -2.63 1.05
CA ASP A 236 3.66 -1.19 0.80
C ASP A 236 2.74 -0.41 1.74
N GLU A 237 3.13 -0.37 3.01
CA GLU A 237 2.41 0.30 4.10
C GLU A 237 2.74 1.80 4.12
N SER A 238 2.25 2.54 3.12
CA SER A 238 2.63 3.94 2.89
C SER A 238 1.54 4.94 3.30
N GLU A 239 0.37 4.49 3.79
CA GLU A 239 -0.70 5.36 4.28
C GLU A 239 -0.26 6.07 5.56
N PRO A 240 -0.27 7.42 5.63
CA PRO A 240 0.13 8.16 6.83
C PRO A 240 -0.66 7.75 8.08
N GLY A 241 0.07 7.39 9.12
CA GLY A 241 -0.52 6.88 10.36
C GLY A 241 -0.61 5.36 10.45
N THR A 242 -0.26 4.60 9.39
CA THR A 242 -0.24 3.13 9.41
C THR A 242 1.18 2.63 9.68
N PHE A 243 1.30 1.63 10.57
CA PHE A 243 2.58 1.00 10.95
C PHE A 243 2.40 -0.43 11.51
N LYS A 244 1.22 -1.03 11.38
CA LYS A 244 0.90 -2.37 11.87
C LYS A 244 1.61 -3.47 11.11
N ASP A 245 1.74 -3.30 9.78
CA ASP A 245 2.37 -4.29 8.91
C ASP A 245 3.88 -4.34 9.16
N ARG A 246 4.50 -3.18 9.43
CA ARG A 246 5.89 -3.09 9.89
C ARG A 246 6.12 -3.88 11.18
N VAL A 247 5.27 -3.70 12.17
CA VAL A 247 5.36 -4.42 13.46
C VAL A 247 5.26 -5.92 13.24
N LEU A 248 4.27 -6.38 12.47
CA LEU A 248 4.09 -7.79 12.16
C LEU A 248 5.30 -8.40 11.43
N LEU A 249 5.82 -7.71 10.41
CA LEU A 249 6.95 -8.20 9.62
C LEU A 249 8.27 -8.22 10.40
N LEU A 250 8.48 -7.26 11.32
CA LEU A 250 9.66 -7.24 12.16
C LEU A 250 9.62 -8.34 13.23
N ASP A 251 8.48 -8.51 13.87
CA ASP A 251 8.41 -9.34 15.08
C ASP A 251 8.01 -10.78 14.80
N ASP A 252 7.12 -11.04 13.83
CA ASP A 252 6.71 -12.40 13.45
C ASP A 252 6.65 -12.59 11.93
N PRO A 253 7.81 -12.56 11.23
CA PRO A 253 7.85 -12.74 9.77
C PRO A 253 7.33 -14.12 9.33
N HIS A 254 7.37 -15.13 10.20
CA HIS A 254 6.93 -16.49 9.87
C HIS A 254 5.42 -16.59 9.66
N SER A 255 4.59 -15.80 10.37
CA SER A 255 3.14 -15.78 10.16
C SER A 255 2.76 -15.34 8.75
N VAL A 256 3.45 -14.35 8.17
CA VAL A 256 3.17 -13.92 6.79
C VAL A 256 3.64 -14.97 5.77
N ILE A 257 4.79 -15.59 6.02
CA ILE A 257 5.32 -16.66 5.16
C ILE A 257 4.36 -17.85 5.16
N GLU A 258 3.89 -18.30 6.33
CA GLU A 258 2.91 -19.39 6.47
C GLU A 258 1.59 -19.04 5.76
N GLY A 259 1.09 -17.81 5.93
CA GLY A 259 -0.11 -17.32 5.25
C GLY A 259 0.02 -17.32 3.72
N MET A 260 1.20 -16.96 3.19
CA MET A 260 1.50 -17.00 1.75
C MET A 260 1.58 -18.43 1.22
N LEU A 261 2.19 -19.35 1.96
CA LEU A 261 2.27 -20.76 1.61
C LEU A 261 0.87 -21.39 1.51
N ILE A 262 0.00 -21.13 2.50
CA ILE A 262 -1.38 -21.60 2.49
C ILE A 262 -2.14 -21.01 1.31
N ALA A 263 -1.96 -19.72 1.02
CA ALA A 263 -2.58 -19.09 -0.16
C ALA A 263 -2.07 -19.70 -1.47
N GLY A 264 -0.76 -19.94 -1.59
CA GLY A 264 -0.13 -20.59 -2.74
C GLY A 264 -0.70 -21.99 -2.98
N TYR A 265 -0.79 -22.80 -1.94
CA TYR A 265 -1.39 -24.13 -2.01
C TYR A 265 -2.85 -24.06 -2.47
N ALA A 266 -3.64 -23.18 -1.85
CA ALA A 266 -5.07 -23.05 -2.12
C ALA A 266 -5.41 -22.66 -3.57
N ILE A 267 -4.57 -21.82 -4.23
CA ILE A 267 -4.82 -21.35 -5.59
C ILE A 267 -4.00 -22.07 -6.66
N GLY A 268 -3.08 -22.97 -6.26
CA GLY A 268 -2.17 -23.68 -7.16
C GLY A 268 -1.03 -22.79 -7.68
N ALA A 269 -0.55 -21.82 -6.91
CA ALA A 269 0.61 -21.02 -7.22
C ALA A 269 1.90 -21.71 -6.76
N GLN A 270 3.01 -21.43 -7.44
CA GLN A 270 4.36 -21.95 -7.10
C GLN A 270 5.33 -20.84 -6.73
N SER A 271 4.92 -19.58 -6.86
CA SER A 271 5.77 -18.42 -6.59
C SER A 271 5.03 -17.35 -5.81
N GLY A 272 5.71 -16.80 -4.81
CA GLY A 272 5.28 -15.68 -4.00
C GLY A 272 6.28 -14.53 -4.02
N LEU A 273 5.78 -13.30 -3.87
CA LEU A 273 6.61 -12.12 -3.70
C LEU A 273 6.11 -11.31 -2.50
N ILE A 274 7.03 -10.86 -1.66
CA ILE A 274 6.76 -9.87 -0.61
C ILE A 274 7.27 -8.53 -1.13
N TYR A 275 6.37 -7.59 -1.40
CA TYR A 275 6.74 -6.24 -1.82
C TYR A 275 6.75 -5.33 -0.61
N VAL A 276 7.94 -4.94 -0.18
CA VAL A 276 8.18 -4.07 0.99
C VAL A 276 8.40 -2.64 0.49
N ARG A 277 7.82 -1.64 1.15
CA ARG A 277 8.06 -0.24 0.81
C ARG A 277 9.53 0.14 1.00
N GLY A 278 10.00 1.09 0.17
CA GLY A 278 11.41 1.49 0.14
C GLY A 278 11.94 2.09 1.44
N GLU A 279 11.06 2.68 2.26
CA GLU A 279 11.39 3.31 3.53
C GLU A 279 11.53 2.32 4.72
N TYR A 280 11.39 1.01 4.44
CA TYR A 280 11.60 -0.06 5.44
C TYR A 280 12.82 -0.95 5.12
N PRO A 281 13.99 -0.40 4.77
CA PRO A 281 15.15 -1.23 4.40
C PRO A 281 15.61 -2.16 5.53
N TYR A 282 15.40 -1.76 6.78
CA TYR A 282 15.74 -2.53 7.97
C TYR A 282 14.88 -3.79 8.18
N ILE A 283 13.78 -3.97 7.43
CA ILE A 283 12.98 -5.21 7.44
C ILE A 283 13.62 -6.32 6.59
N LEU A 284 14.40 -5.97 5.56
CA LEU A 284 14.96 -6.96 4.64
C LEU A 284 15.77 -8.06 5.31
N PRO A 285 16.73 -7.76 6.20
CA PRO A 285 17.50 -8.81 6.87
C PRO A 285 16.63 -9.76 7.69
N VAL A 286 15.54 -9.24 8.29
CA VAL A 286 14.59 -10.04 9.08
C VAL A 286 13.84 -11.02 8.19
N LEU A 287 13.32 -10.56 7.05
CA LEU A 287 12.60 -11.41 6.08
C LEU A 287 13.54 -12.43 5.44
N GLU A 288 14.75 -12.03 5.03
CA GLU A 288 15.73 -12.93 4.43
C GLU A 288 16.13 -14.05 5.39
N ASN A 289 16.35 -13.73 6.67
CA ASN A 289 16.62 -14.74 7.70
C ASN A 289 15.45 -15.70 7.86
N ALA A 290 14.22 -15.20 8.00
CA ALA A 290 13.04 -16.05 8.18
C ALA A 290 12.79 -16.96 6.95
N LEU A 291 13.00 -16.44 5.74
CA LEU A 291 12.94 -17.24 4.50
C LEU A 291 14.04 -18.32 4.47
N SER A 292 15.24 -18.00 4.95
CA SER A 292 16.33 -18.97 5.06
C SER A 292 15.98 -20.09 6.06
N GLU A 293 15.46 -19.75 7.25
CA GLU A 293 14.99 -20.72 8.24
C GLU A 293 13.89 -21.62 7.66
N ALA A 294 12.92 -21.03 6.94
CA ALA A 294 11.84 -21.79 6.32
C ALA A 294 12.34 -22.74 5.22
N ARG A 295 13.34 -22.34 4.42
CA ARG A 295 13.98 -23.23 3.42
C ARG A 295 14.74 -24.37 4.08
N GLN A 296 15.53 -24.08 5.11
CA GLN A 296 16.30 -25.10 5.85
C GLN A 296 15.38 -26.13 6.50
N ALA A 297 14.22 -25.71 6.98
CA ALA A 297 13.21 -26.58 7.60
C ALA A 297 12.29 -27.30 6.58
N GLY A 298 12.48 -27.07 5.26
CA GLY A 298 11.69 -27.71 4.21
C GLY A 298 10.27 -27.17 4.02
N TYR A 299 10.02 -25.94 4.47
CA TYR A 299 8.75 -25.24 4.26
C TYR A 299 8.73 -24.37 2.98
N LEU A 300 9.89 -24.13 2.37
CA LEU A 300 10.03 -23.47 1.06
C LEU A 300 10.85 -24.34 0.12
N GLY A 301 10.64 -24.16 -1.18
CA GLY A 301 11.29 -24.95 -2.23
C GLY A 301 10.41 -26.06 -2.78
N GLY A 302 11.03 -27.20 -3.12
CA GLY A 302 10.35 -28.35 -3.77
C GLY A 302 9.74 -29.34 -2.78
N ASN A 303 8.56 -29.89 -3.13
CA ASN A 303 7.91 -30.99 -2.39
C ASN A 303 7.76 -30.75 -0.89
N ILE A 304 7.21 -29.61 -0.51
CA ILE A 304 7.05 -29.17 0.88
C ILE A 304 6.34 -30.24 1.70
N GLN A 305 6.97 -30.67 2.79
CA GLN A 305 6.48 -31.73 3.69
C GLN A 305 6.02 -33.02 2.97
N GLY A 306 6.60 -33.35 1.81
CA GLY A 306 6.22 -34.52 1.04
C GLY A 306 4.85 -34.48 0.35
N SER A 307 4.20 -33.31 0.29
CA SER A 307 2.84 -33.11 -0.22
C SER A 307 2.74 -33.02 -1.76
N GLY A 308 3.88 -32.94 -2.46
CA GLY A 308 3.92 -32.60 -3.89
C GLY A 308 3.77 -31.13 -4.19
N PHE A 309 3.42 -30.29 -3.20
CA PHE A 309 3.37 -28.84 -3.33
C PHE A 309 4.79 -28.24 -3.31
N SER A 310 5.05 -27.29 -4.19
CA SER A 310 6.32 -26.56 -4.26
C SER A 310 6.02 -25.08 -4.29
N PHE A 311 6.74 -24.27 -3.51
CA PHE A 311 6.52 -22.84 -3.45
C PHE A 311 7.81 -22.12 -3.04
N GLU A 312 8.10 -20.99 -3.69
CA GLU A 312 9.23 -20.15 -3.37
C GLU A 312 8.79 -18.70 -3.15
N ILE A 313 9.45 -17.99 -2.25
CA ILE A 313 9.16 -16.58 -1.94
C ILE A 313 10.39 -15.72 -2.18
N GLU A 314 10.19 -14.63 -2.92
CA GLU A 314 11.17 -13.58 -3.16
C GLU A 314 10.73 -12.28 -2.48
N VAL A 315 11.70 -11.53 -1.91
CA VAL A 315 11.45 -10.19 -1.37
C VAL A 315 11.81 -9.15 -2.42
N ARG A 316 10.95 -8.17 -2.61
CA ARG A 316 11.16 -7.01 -3.49
C ARG A 316 11.01 -5.73 -2.68
N LEU A 317 12.05 -4.90 -2.69
CA LEU A 317 12.02 -3.57 -2.07
C LEU A 317 11.50 -2.57 -3.08
N GLY A 318 10.53 -1.75 -2.67
CA GLY A 318 10.09 -0.56 -3.38
C GLY A 318 11.15 0.55 -3.32
N ALA A 319 10.86 1.70 -3.92
CA ALA A 319 11.81 2.80 -3.99
C ALA A 319 11.18 4.18 -3.67
N GLY A 320 10.14 4.19 -2.81
CA GLY A 320 9.47 5.41 -2.38
C GLY A 320 8.38 5.86 -3.37
N ALA A 321 7.17 5.31 -3.23
CA ALA A 321 5.98 5.77 -3.95
C ALA A 321 4.71 5.16 -3.30
N TYR A 322 3.91 5.97 -2.61
CA TYR A 322 2.64 5.57 -2.00
C TYR A 322 1.69 4.83 -2.97
N ILE A 323 1.68 5.26 -4.25
CA ILE A 323 0.83 4.63 -5.25
C ILE A 323 1.12 3.14 -5.45
N CYS A 324 2.31 2.64 -5.11
CA CYS A 324 2.64 1.23 -5.21
C CYS A 324 1.90 0.35 -4.18
N GLY A 325 1.19 0.94 -3.22
CA GLY A 325 0.17 0.25 -2.42
C GLY A 325 -1.08 -0.16 -3.21
N GLU A 326 -1.36 0.49 -4.36
CA GLU A 326 -2.41 0.04 -5.29
C GLU A 326 -1.94 -1.23 -6.02
N GLU A 327 -2.80 -2.27 -6.01
CA GLU A 327 -2.40 -3.63 -6.42
C GLU A 327 -1.77 -3.72 -7.82
N THR A 328 -2.22 -2.91 -8.79
CA THR A 328 -1.70 -2.97 -10.16
C THR A 328 -0.47 -2.07 -10.36
N ALA A 329 -0.37 -0.98 -9.62
CA ALA A 329 0.84 -0.15 -9.57
C ALA A 329 2.01 -0.91 -8.95
N LEU A 330 1.75 -1.71 -7.91
CA LEU A 330 2.72 -2.63 -7.32
C LEU A 330 3.23 -3.64 -8.36
N PHE A 331 2.35 -4.20 -9.20
CA PHE A 331 2.80 -5.09 -10.29
C PHE A 331 3.67 -4.36 -11.30
N GLU A 332 3.30 -3.15 -11.72
CA GLU A 332 4.14 -2.35 -12.62
C GLU A 332 5.54 -2.09 -12.02
N SER A 333 5.61 -1.84 -10.71
CA SER A 333 6.89 -1.69 -9.99
C SER A 333 7.72 -2.97 -10.03
N ILE A 334 7.17 -4.14 -9.68
CA ILE A 334 7.85 -5.44 -9.78
C ILE A 334 8.30 -5.72 -11.22
N GLU A 335 7.50 -5.33 -12.21
CA GLU A 335 7.81 -5.48 -13.63
C GLU A 335 8.85 -4.46 -14.15
N GLY A 336 9.46 -3.64 -13.28
CA GLY A 336 10.51 -2.68 -13.63
C GLY A 336 10.01 -1.47 -14.41
N LYS A 337 8.87 -0.95 -14.03
CA LYS A 337 8.21 0.21 -14.66
C LYS A 337 7.86 1.25 -13.60
N ARG A 338 7.43 2.44 -14.08
CA ARG A 338 6.76 3.41 -13.19
C ARG A 338 5.50 2.78 -12.60
N GLY A 339 5.24 2.98 -11.31
CA GLY A 339 4.10 2.44 -10.57
C GLY A 339 2.76 3.04 -11.00
N PHE A 340 2.39 2.88 -12.25
CA PHE A 340 1.14 3.39 -12.79
C PHE A 340 0.01 2.36 -12.65
N PRO A 341 -1.12 2.72 -12.02
CA PRO A 341 -2.30 1.84 -11.96
C PRO A 341 -2.79 1.41 -13.33
N ARG A 342 -3.23 0.14 -13.44
CA ARG A 342 -3.85 -0.40 -14.65
C ARG A 342 -5.36 -0.15 -14.64
N VAL A 343 -5.95 -0.06 -15.84
CA VAL A 343 -7.41 -0.02 -15.99
C VAL A 343 -7.98 -1.41 -15.67
N LYS A 344 -9.02 -1.47 -14.87
CA LYS A 344 -9.75 -2.70 -14.54
C LYS A 344 -11.16 -2.65 -15.14
N PRO A 345 -11.69 -3.73 -15.75
CA PRO A 345 -11.10 -5.04 -16.01
C PRO A 345 -10.01 -5.00 -17.10
N PRO A 346 -9.12 -6.01 -17.20
CA PRO A 346 -9.11 -7.26 -16.42
C PRO A 346 -8.65 -7.08 -14.97
N PHE A 347 -9.12 -7.98 -14.09
CA PHE A 347 -8.74 -7.96 -12.68
C PHE A 347 -7.48 -8.83 -12.42
N PRO A 348 -6.71 -8.56 -11.36
CA PRO A 348 -5.50 -9.31 -11.01
C PRO A 348 -5.69 -10.82 -10.93
N THR A 349 -6.83 -11.30 -10.48
CA THR A 349 -7.15 -12.73 -10.38
C THR A 349 -7.14 -13.46 -11.72
N THR A 350 -7.21 -12.74 -12.84
CA THR A 350 -7.12 -13.29 -14.20
C THR A 350 -5.91 -12.77 -14.97
N TYR A 351 -5.53 -11.51 -14.75
CA TYR A 351 -4.43 -10.85 -15.46
C TYR A 351 -3.69 -9.89 -14.52
N GLY A 352 -2.85 -10.45 -13.66
CA GLY A 352 -2.08 -9.73 -12.63
C GLY A 352 -0.61 -9.57 -12.97
N LEU A 353 0.27 -10.00 -12.06
CA LEU A 353 1.72 -9.92 -12.20
C LEU A 353 2.20 -10.72 -13.42
N PHE A 354 3.03 -10.10 -14.26
CA PHE A 354 3.52 -10.66 -15.53
C PHE A 354 2.39 -11.19 -16.44
N GLY A 355 1.18 -10.59 -16.34
CA GLY A 355 0.01 -11.03 -17.09
C GLY A 355 -0.57 -12.38 -16.65
N LYS A 356 -0.22 -12.87 -15.46
CA LYS A 356 -0.67 -14.16 -14.93
C LYS A 356 -1.69 -13.98 -13.82
N PRO A 357 -2.56 -14.97 -13.56
CA PRO A 357 -3.46 -14.95 -12.42
C PRO A 357 -2.71 -14.71 -11.11
N THR A 358 -3.12 -13.72 -10.35
CA THR A 358 -2.40 -13.29 -9.14
C THR A 358 -3.38 -13.02 -8.01
N VAL A 359 -3.09 -13.59 -6.84
CA VAL A 359 -3.67 -13.16 -5.57
C VAL A 359 -2.73 -12.16 -4.93
N ILE A 360 -3.25 -10.98 -4.61
CA ILE A 360 -2.53 -9.99 -3.82
C ILE A 360 -3.30 -9.71 -2.53
N ASN A 361 -2.63 -9.83 -1.38
CA ASN A 361 -3.18 -9.58 -0.06
C ASN A 361 -2.22 -8.72 0.77
N ASN A 362 -2.78 -7.86 1.62
CA ASN A 362 -2.03 -7.10 2.62
C ASN A 362 -1.46 -8.03 3.71
N VAL A 363 -0.42 -7.61 4.42
CA VAL A 363 0.26 -8.37 5.48
C VAL A 363 -0.72 -8.84 6.57
N GLU A 364 -1.50 -7.92 7.19
CA GLU A 364 -2.48 -8.28 8.22
C GLU A 364 -3.53 -9.28 7.71
N THR A 365 -3.89 -9.20 6.43
CA THR A 365 -4.81 -10.18 5.81
C THR A 365 -4.18 -11.58 5.80
N LEU A 366 -2.92 -11.70 5.41
CA LEU A 366 -2.19 -12.97 5.38
C LEU A 366 -1.96 -13.53 6.79
N PHE A 367 -1.70 -12.68 7.79
CA PHE A 367 -1.59 -13.07 9.19
C PHE A 367 -2.86 -13.73 9.75
N ASN A 368 -4.03 -13.36 9.24
CA ASN A 368 -5.29 -14.00 9.64
C ASN A 368 -5.45 -15.43 9.08
N ILE A 369 -4.72 -15.81 8.05
CA ILE A 369 -4.88 -17.10 7.38
C ILE A 369 -4.47 -18.28 8.27
N PRO A 370 -3.26 -18.30 8.89
CA PRO A 370 -2.90 -19.35 9.83
C PRO A 370 -3.90 -19.47 10.99
N LEU A 371 -4.39 -18.34 11.53
CA LEU A 371 -5.40 -18.33 12.59
C LEU A 371 -6.72 -18.98 12.14
N ILE A 372 -7.20 -18.67 10.91
CA ILE A 372 -8.42 -19.26 10.37
C ILE A 372 -8.26 -20.76 10.16
N ILE A 373 -7.17 -21.19 9.56
CA ILE A 373 -6.93 -22.62 9.31
C ILE A 373 -6.79 -23.39 10.64
N SER A 374 -6.08 -22.84 11.62
CA SER A 374 -5.89 -23.48 12.93
C SER A 374 -7.20 -23.63 13.71
N LYS A 375 -7.96 -22.54 13.87
CA LYS A 375 -9.19 -22.49 14.67
C LYS A 375 -10.43 -22.99 13.94
N GLY A 376 -10.47 -22.88 12.62
CA GLY A 376 -11.66 -23.04 11.79
C GLY A 376 -12.51 -21.77 11.65
N ALA A 377 -13.20 -21.66 10.52
CA ALA A 377 -14.03 -20.49 10.17
C ALA A 377 -15.10 -20.17 11.23
N THR A 378 -15.72 -21.21 11.79
CA THR A 378 -16.78 -21.06 12.80
C THR A 378 -16.26 -20.37 14.07
N ASP A 379 -15.11 -20.78 14.57
CA ASP A 379 -14.52 -20.19 15.78
C ASP A 379 -13.89 -18.82 15.51
N TYR A 380 -13.30 -18.62 14.34
CA TYR A 380 -12.84 -17.31 13.89
C TYR A 380 -13.99 -16.28 13.88
N ARG A 381 -15.18 -16.66 13.39
CA ARG A 381 -16.35 -15.77 13.33
C ARG A 381 -16.94 -15.40 14.69
N LYS A 382 -16.60 -16.11 15.78
CA LYS A 382 -16.99 -15.72 17.13
C LYS A 382 -16.23 -14.47 17.63
N ILE A 383 -15.12 -14.11 16.96
CA ILE A 383 -14.37 -12.89 17.22
C ILE A 383 -14.96 -11.78 16.36
N GLY A 384 -15.27 -10.64 16.97
CA GLY A 384 -15.82 -9.50 16.25
C GLY A 384 -17.35 -9.52 16.13
N THR A 385 -17.89 -9.06 15.01
CA THR A 385 -19.33 -9.01 14.72
C THR A 385 -19.67 -9.90 13.53
N ASP A 386 -20.98 -10.18 13.35
CA ASP A 386 -21.46 -11.03 12.24
C ASP A 386 -21.02 -10.52 10.87
N LYS A 387 -20.98 -9.19 10.67
CA LYS A 387 -20.62 -8.54 9.39
C LYS A 387 -19.15 -8.16 9.29
N SER A 388 -18.49 -7.99 10.43
CA SER A 388 -17.07 -7.69 10.54
C SER A 388 -16.39 -8.72 11.47
N PRO A 389 -16.16 -9.96 11.00
CA PRO A 389 -15.55 -11.01 11.81
C PRO A 389 -14.04 -10.86 11.93
N GLY A 390 -13.53 -11.44 13.01
CA GLY A 390 -12.09 -11.58 13.30
C GLY A 390 -11.50 -10.45 14.12
N PRO A 391 -10.20 -10.55 14.43
CA PRO A 391 -9.43 -9.49 15.04
C PRO A 391 -9.13 -8.37 14.05
N LYS A 392 -8.82 -7.18 14.57
CA LYS A 392 -8.35 -6.04 13.79
C LYS A 392 -7.25 -5.31 14.51
N LEU A 393 -6.23 -4.92 13.78
CA LEU A 393 -5.13 -4.09 14.27
C LEU A 393 -5.44 -2.62 13.97
N PHE A 394 -5.44 -1.79 15.01
CA PHE A 394 -5.57 -0.34 14.90
C PHE A 394 -4.23 0.32 15.22
N CYS A 395 -3.82 1.29 14.40
CA CYS A 395 -2.65 2.12 14.60
C CYS A 395 -3.06 3.42 15.29
N LEU A 396 -2.73 3.57 16.57
CA LEU A 396 -3.00 4.78 17.34
C LEU A 396 -1.77 5.67 17.37
N SER A 397 -1.92 6.94 16.99
CA SER A 397 -0.85 7.94 17.01
C SER A 397 -1.39 9.35 17.28
N GLY A 398 -0.52 10.36 17.26
CA GLY A 398 -0.86 11.74 17.58
C GLY A 398 -0.87 12.02 19.09
N ASP A 399 -1.90 12.69 19.58
CA ASP A 399 -1.99 13.14 20.98
C ASP A 399 -2.65 12.13 21.90
N VAL A 400 -2.21 10.88 21.83
CA VAL A 400 -2.66 9.78 22.68
C VAL A 400 -1.56 9.40 23.69
N VAL A 401 -1.95 8.99 24.91
CA VAL A 401 -0.99 8.70 26.00
C VAL A 401 -0.07 7.54 25.62
N ARG A 402 -0.61 6.46 25.07
CA ARG A 402 0.16 5.30 24.59
C ARG A 402 -0.15 5.06 23.12
N ALA A 403 0.67 5.66 22.25
CA ALA A 403 0.65 5.35 20.83
C ALA A 403 1.15 3.91 20.59
N GLY A 404 0.66 3.24 19.53
CA GLY A 404 1.04 1.86 19.22
C GLY A 404 0.00 1.11 18.40
N VAL A 405 0.24 -0.18 18.18
CA VAL A 405 -0.69 -1.11 17.52
C VAL A 405 -1.59 -1.76 18.57
N TYR A 406 -2.89 -1.69 18.35
CA TYR A 406 -3.90 -2.25 19.24
C TYR A 406 -4.65 -3.38 18.55
N GLU A 407 -4.53 -4.59 19.07
CA GLU A 407 -5.32 -5.74 18.61
C GLU A 407 -6.62 -5.84 19.40
N VAL A 408 -7.74 -5.69 18.72
CA VAL A 408 -9.07 -5.77 19.33
C VAL A 408 -10.03 -6.57 18.43
N PRO A 409 -11.11 -7.17 18.96
CA PRO A 409 -12.18 -7.67 18.11
C PRO A 409 -12.88 -6.50 17.43
N PHE A 410 -13.38 -6.69 16.23
CA PHE A 410 -14.31 -5.72 15.66
C PHE A 410 -15.50 -5.51 16.59
N GLY A 411 -16.01 -4.27 16.65
CA GLY A 411 -17.16 -3.91 17.47
C GLY A 411 -16.86 -3.14 18.74
N VAL A 412 -15.57 -3.04 19.16
CA VAL A 412 -15.19 -2.08 20.20
C VAL A 412 -15.47 -0.66 19.72
N THR A 413 -15.81 0.23 20.62
CA THR A 413 -16.05 1.64 20.30
C THR A 413 -14.73 2.43 20.23
N VAL A 414 -14.79 3.59 19.59
CA VAL A 414 -13.66 4.54 19.58
C VAL A 414 -13.26 4.92 21.01
N ARG A 415 -14.25 5.12 21.89
CA ARG A 415 -14.07 5.45 23.31
C ARG A 415 -13.28 4.36 24.05
N GLU A 416 -13.68 3.10 23.86
CA GLU A 416 -13.00 1.96 24.47
C GLU A 416 -11.56 1.83 23.97
N LEU A 417 -11.33 1.99 22.66
CA LEU A 417 -9.99 1.95 22.09
C LEU A 417 -9.10 3.07 22.64
N LEU A 418 -9.59 4.30 22.71
CA LEU A 418 -8.87 5.43 23.32
C LEU A 418 -8.64 5.19 24.81
N GLY A 419 -9.61 4.61 25.53
CA GLY A 419 -9.47 4.22 26.95
C GLY A 419 -8.34 3.22 27.17
N MET A 420 -8.22 2.19 26.32
CA MET A 420 -7.10 1.25 26.36
C MET A 420 -5.75 1.96 26.17
N ALA A 421 -5.71 3.03 25.38
CA ALA A 421 -4.51 3.83 25.14
C ALA A 421 -4.23 4.89 26.23
N GLY A 422 -5.05 4.98 27.27
CA GLY A 422 -4.90 5.94 28.35
C GLY A 422 -5.51 7.32 28.07
N GLY A 423 -6.28 7.46 26.98
CA GLY A 423 -6.94 8.70 26.58
C GLY A 423 -6.02 9.69 25.88
N VAL A 424 -6.48 10.95 25.83
CA VAL A 424 -5.73 12.06 25.21
C VAL A 424 -4.60 12.50 26.14
N THR A 425 -3.44 12.79 25.59
CA THR A 425 -2.23 13.21 26.33
C THR A 425 -2.49 14.41 27.21
N GLY A 426 -2.04 14.33 28.48
CA GLY A 426 -2.18 15.42 29.46
C GLY A 426 -3.62 15.66 29.91
N GLY A 427 -4.56 14.76 29.66
CA GLY A 427 -5.98 14.93 30.02
C GLY A 427 -6.70 16.05 29.26
N LYS A 428 -6.13 16.54 28.16
CA LYS A 428 -6.72 17.56 27.30
C LYS A 428 -7.98 17.05 26.59
N LYS A 429 -8.78 17.98 26.07
CA LYS A 429 -9.98 17.63 25.33
C LYS A 429 -9.64 17.13 23.93
N LEU A 430 -10.38 16.13 23.48
CA LEU A 430 -10.33 15.66 22.10
C LEU A 430 -10.90 16.72 21.15
N GLN A 431 -10.11 17.19 20.19
CA GLN A 431 -10.57 18.08 19.13
C GLN A 431 -11.03 17.29 17.91
N ALA A 432 -10.18 16.37 17.44
CA ALA A 432 -10.44 15.60 16.24
C ALA A 432 -9.81 14.19 16.32
N VAL A 433 -10.35 13.27 15.51
CA VAL A 433 -9.73 12.00 15.17
C VAL A 433 -9.70 11.89 13.67
N LEU A 434 -8.55 11.58 13.07
CA LEU A 434 -8.44 11.21 11.66
C LEU A 434 -8.49 9.70 11.55
N PHE A 435 -9.56 9.18 10.92
CA PHE A 435 -9.76 7.77 10.64
C PHE A 435 -9.27 7.40 9.25
N GLY A 436 -8.60 6.25 9.12
CA GLY A 436 -8.22 5.69 7.84
C GLY A 436 -7.00 6.34 7.19
N GLY A 437 -6.30 7.24 7.88
CA GLY A 437 -5.12 7.94 7.38
C GLY A 437 -5.45 9.15 6.51
N ALA A 438 -4.51 9.54 5.64
CA ALA A 438 -4.67 10.67 4.73
C ALA A 438 -5.86 10.50 3.78
N ALA A 439 -6.08 9.26 3.29
CA ALA A 439 -7.23 8.88 2.45
C ALA A 439 -8.55 8.76 3.22
N GLY A 440 -8.57 9.18 4.47
CA GLY A 440 -9.64 8.97 5.43
C GLY A 440 -10.62 10.12 5.60
N ALA A 441 -11.10 10.27 6.83
CA ALA A 441 -12.03 11.35 7.22
C ALA A 441 -11.82 11.75 8.67
N PHE A 442 -12.10 13.03 8.99
CA PHE A 442 -12.11 13.52 10.34
C PHE A 442 -13.41 13.18 11.08
N ALA A 443 -13.30 12.95 12.37
CA ALA A 443 -14.38 12.77 13.32
C ALA A 443 -14.14 13.66 14.55
N THR A 444 -15.19 13.85 15.38
CA THR A 444 -15.16 14.64 16.61
C THR A 444 -15.55 13.76 17.81
N SER A 445 -15.60 14.36 19.01
CA SER A 445 -16.09 13.69 20.23
C SER A 445 -17.50 13.09 20.10
N ALA A 446 -18.32 13.58 19.15
CA ALA A 446 -19.65 13.01 18.86
C ALA A 446 -19.60 11.58 18.29
N HIS A 447 -18.44 11.14 17.80
CA HIS A 447 -18.25 9.81 17.19
C HIS A 447 -17.60 8.78 18.13
N LEU A 448 -17.36 9.15 19.40
CA LEU A 448 -16.64 8.29 20.36
C LEU A 448 -17.36 6.96 20.62
N ASP A 449 -18.66 6.92 20.51
CA ASP A 449 -19.46 5.70 20.77
C ASP A 449 -19.81 4.91 19.48
N VAL A 450 -19.24 5.31 18.33
CA VAL A 450 -19.31 4.54 17.09
C VAL A 450 -18.48 3.28 17.23
N ARG A 451 -19.07 2.13 16.88
CA ARG A 451 -18.34 0.86 16.88
C ARG A 451 -17.37 0.80 15.71
N LEU A 452 -16.18 0.31 15.96
CA LEU A 452 -15.13 0.10 14.98
C LEU A 452 -15.43 -1.17 14.17
N THR A 453 -16.39 -1.06 13.24
CA THR A 453 -16.78 -2.07 12.25
C THR A 453 -16.83 -1.43 10.86
N PHE A 454 -16.80 -2.23 9.80
CA PHE A 454 -16.96 -1.70 8.44
C PHE A 454 -18.33 -1.08 8.21
N GLU A 455 -19.38 -1.67 8.79
CA GLU A 455 -20.75 -1.21 8.64
C GLU A 455 -21.07 0.06 9.45
N ASP A 456 -20.66 0.11 10.72
CA ASP A 456 -21.00 1.23 11.61
C ASP A 456 -20.22 2.49 11.26
N LEU A 457 -18.90 2.37 10.99
CA LEU A 457 -18.11 3.51 10.51
C LEU A 457 -18.65 4.04 9.17
N ARG A 458 -19.00 3.16 8.23
CA ARG A 458 -19.62 3.60 6.96
C ARG A 458 -20.94 4.31 7.19
N ALA A 459 -21.77 3.86 8.12
CA ALA A 459 -23.03 4.51 8.49
C ALA A 459 -22.79 5.90 9.11
N ALA A 460 -21.69 6.08 9.84
CA ALA A 460 -21.26 7.36 10.39
C ALA A 460 -20.53 8.26 9.35
N GLY A 461 -20.36 7.81 8.09
CA GLY A 461 -19.63 8.54 7.05
C GLY A 461 -18.11 8.52 7.23
N LEU A 462 -17.59 7.57 8.01
CA LEU A 462 -16.18 7.40 8.30
C LEU A 462 -15.64 6.14 7.62
N PRO A 463 -14.43 6.19 7.00
CA PRO A 463 -13.78 4.99 6.50
C PRO A 463 -13.01 4.30 7.63
N LEU A 464 -13.05 2.97 7.68
CA LEU A 464 -12.14 2.21 8.53
C LEU A 464 -10.72 2.25 8.00
N GLY A 465 -10.57 2.23 6.67
CA GLY A 465 -9.27 2.23 5.99
C GLY A 465 -8.41 1.04 6.40
N SER A 466 -7.12 1.29 6.60
CA SER A 466 -6.15 0.30 7.10
C SER A 466 -6.21 0.11 8.63
N GLY A 467 -6.96 0.96 9.34
CA GLY A 467 -7.07 0.94 10.80
C GLY A 467 -6.33 2.08 11.51
N VAL A 468 -6.07 3.19 10.81
CA VAL A 468 -5.49 4.40 11.42
C VAL A 468 -6.51 5.10 12.31
N VAL A 469 -6.07 5.48 13.51
CA VAL A 469 -6.78 6.34 14.46
C VAL A 469 -5.77 7.38 14.99
N MET A 470 -5.73 8.55 14.35
CA MET A 470 -4.81 9.62 14.75
C MET A 470 -5.56 10.68 15.54
N VAL A 471 -5.07 10.97 16.74
CA VAL A 471 -5.72 11.83 17.73
C VAL A 471 -5.14 13.23 17.70
N PHE A 472 -6.02 14.23 17.74
CA PHE A 472 -5.68 15.66 17.84
C PHE A 472 -6.32 16.24 19.10
N ASP A 473 -5.53 16.83 19.98
CA ASP A 473 -6.03 17.54 21.16
C ASP A 473 -6.47 18.98 20.83
N GLU A 474 -7.14 19.63 21.76
CA GLU A 474 -7.72 20.97 21.60
C GLU A 474 -6.70 22.10 21.33
N THR A 475 -5.40 21.82 21.47
CA THR A 475 -4.33 22.82 21.22
C THR A 475 -3.78 22.78 19.81
N ARG A 476 -4.24 21.82 18.97
CA ARG A 476 -3.70 21.63 17.62
C ARG A 476 -4.34 22.57 16.61
N ASP A 477 -3.51 23.14 15.76
CA ASP A 477 -4.00 23.86 14.57
C ASP A 477 -4.32 22.84 13.46
N LEU A 478 -5.61 22.60 13.25
CA LEU A 478 -6.07 21.67 12.21
C LEU A 478 -5.79 22.19 10.80
N ARG A 479 -5.61 23.53 10.60
CA ARG A 479 -5.24 24.06 9.26
C ARG A 479 -3.86 23.59 8.83
N ALA A 480 -2.91 23.49 9.78
CA ALA A 480 -1.60 22.89 9.50
C ALA A 480 -1.72 21.41 9.13
N ALA A 481 -2.64 20.67 9.77
CA ALA A 481 -2.91 19.28 9.39
C ALA A 481 -3.53 19.17 7.99
N PHE A 482 -4.44 20.09 7.63
CA PHE A 482 -5.03 20.12 6.28
C PHE A 482 -3.98 20.43 5.21
N ASP A 483 -3.05 21.35 5.48
CA ASP A 483 -1.94 21.69 4.58
C ASP A 483 -1.06 20.46 4.31
N ARG A 484 -0.63 19.73 5.35
CA ARG A 484 0.15 18.49 5.21
C ARG A 484 -0.59 17.43 4.40
N LEU A 485 -1.90 17.26 4.59
CA LEU A 485 -2.71 16.33 3.78
C LEU A 485 -2.73 16.74 2.31
N GLY A 486 -2.85 18.04 2.03
CA GLY A 486 -2.77 18.58 0.68
C GLY A 486 -1.42 18.29 0.01
N HIS A 487 -0.34 18.59 0.71
CA HIS A 487 1.03 18.32 0.26
C HIS A 487 1.28 16.84 0.01
N PHE A 488 0.85 15.97 0.93
CA PHE A 488 0.99 14.52 0.77
C PHE A 488 0.38 14.04 -0.56
N PHE A 489 -0.87 14.36 -0.86
CA PHE A 489 -1.51 13.91 -2.09
C PHE A 489 -0.95 14.56 -3.35
N ALA A 490 -0.51 15.81 -3.26
CA ALA A 490 0.15 16.50 -4.38
C ALA A 490 1.49 15.84 -4.72
N HIS A 491 2.27 15.44 -3.70
CA HIS A 491 3.54 14.74 -3.83
C HIS A 491 3.35 13.31 -4.35
N GLU A 492 2.38 12.55 -3.80
CA GLU A 492 2.19 11.14 -4.10
C GLU A 492 1.34 10.85 -5.35
N SER A 493 0.82 11.88 -6.01
CA SER A 493 0.10 11.71 -7.27
C SER A 493 1.03 11.22 -8.38
N CYS A 494 0.78 10.01 -8.89
CA CYS A 494 1.62 9.40 -9.92
C CYS A 494 1.57 10.07 -11.30
N GLY A 495 0.70 11.08 -11.50
CA GLY A 495 0.56 11.79 -12.78
C GLY A 495 -0.18 11.02 -13.90
N LYS A 496 -0.65 9.78 -13.65
CA LYS A 496 -1.29 8.94 -14.67
C LYS A 496 -2.60 9.51 -15.20
N CYS A 497 -3.41 10.15 -14.34
CA CYS A 497 -4.71 10.69 -14.73
C CYS A 497 -4.85 12.16 -14.33
N TYR A 498 -5.39 12.96 -15.26
CA TYR A 498 -5.50 14.41 -15.13
C TYR A 498 -6.30 14.89 -13.90
N PRO A 499 -7.46 14.27 -13.54
CA PRO A 499 -8.23 14.72 -12.39
C PRO A 499 -7.44 14.66 -11.07
N CYS A 500 -6.69 13.57 -10.84
CA CYS A 500 -5.85 13.42 -9.66
C CYS A 500 -4.66 14.40 -9.72
N GLN A 501 -3.88 14.40 -10.80
CA GLN A 501 -2.67 15.21 -10.92
C GLN A 501 -2.93 16.70 -10.71
N MET A 502 -3.88 17.26 -11.43
CA MET A 502 -4.21 18.68 -11.30
C MET A 502 -5.03 18.99 -10.06
N GLY A 503 -5.91 18.06 -9.68
CA GLY A 503 -6.77 18.24 -8.52
C GLY A 503 -5.99 18.26 -7.20
N SER A 504 -5.04 17.34 -6.99
CA SER A 504 -4.22 17.31 -5.78
C SER A 504 -3.32 18.55 -5.65
N GLN A 505 -2.72 19.01 -6.75
CA GLN A 505 -1.95 20.27 -6.77
C GLN A 505 -2.82 21.48 -6.40
N ARG A 506 -4.00 21.58 -7.01
CA ARG A 506 -4.93 22.69 -6.71
C ARG A 506 -5.42 22.64 -5.26
N GLN A 507 -5.73 21.43 -4.76
CA GLN A 507 -6.10 21.23 -3.35
C GLN A 507 -4.98 21.70 -2.42
N ALA A 508 -3.73 21.29 -2.64
CA ALA A 508 -2.57 21.69 -1.83
C ALA A 508 -2.37 23.21 -1.83
N GLU A 509 -2.41 23.86 -2.99
CA GLU A 509 -2.29 25.32 -3.09
C GLU A 509 -3.35 26.07 -2.26
N ILE A 510 -4.59 25.59 -2.29
CA ILE A 510 -5.68 26.23 -1.54
C ILE A 510 -5.51 25.99 -0.04
N LEU A 511 -5.18 24.76 0.38
CA LEU A 511 -4.97 24.42 1.78
C LEU A 511 -3.77 25.17 2.38
N HIS A 512 -2.70 25.34 1.60
CA HIS A 512 -1.57 26.18 2.00
C HIS A 512 -1.98 27.65 2.25
N ARG A 513 -2.83 28.23 1.39
CA ARG A 513 -3.37 29.58 1.61
C ARG A 513 -4.25 29.66 2.85
N ILE A 514 -5.05 28.62 3.12
CA ILE A 514 -5.90 28.54 4.32
C ILE A 514 -5.04 28.47 5.57
N ALA A 515 -4.01 27.63 5.59
CA ALA A 515 -3.07 27.51 6.70
C ALA A 515 -2.34 28.84 6.97
N ALA A 516 -1.98 29.56 5.92
CA ALA A 516 -1.33 30.86 6.00
C ALA A 516 -2.31 32.03 6.30
N GLY A 517 -3.62 31.77 6.50
CA GLY A 517 -4.62 32.81 6.71
C GLY A 517 -4.87 33.73 5.51
N ARG A 518 -4.58 33.28 4.30
CA ARG A 518 -4.64 34.04 3.02
C ARG A 518 -5.66 33.48 2.04
N MET A 519 -6.74 32.93 2.54
CA MET A 519 -7.82 32.37 1.72
C MET A 519 -8.37 33.42 0.73
N LEU A 520 -8.59 33.03 -0.51
CA LEU A 520 -9.13 33.85 -1.58
C LEU A 520 -10.62 33.58 -1.79
N ALA A 521 -11.33 34.57 -2.38
CA ALA A 521 -12.71 34.40 -2.80
C ALA A 521 -12.86 33.21 -3.75
N GLY A 522 -13.82 32.33 -3.45
CA GLY A 522 -14.10 31.13 -4.24
C GLY A 522 -13.16 29.94 -3.97
N ASP A 523 -12.26 30.01 -2.98
CA ASP A 523 -11.39 28.88 -2.63
C ASP A 523 -12.19 27.70 -2.06
N LEU A 524 -13.22 27.97 -1.26
CA LEU A 524 -14.07 26.91 -0.70
C LEU A 524 -14.82 26.13 -1.80
N GLU A 525 -15.46 26.86 -2.71
CA GLU A 525 -16.17 26.26 -3.83
C GLU A 525 -15.21 25.45 -4.71
N ARG A 526 -14.00 25.98 -4.99
CA ARG A 526 -12.98 25.27 -5.74
C ARG A 526 -12.52 23.99 -5.03
N LEU A 527 -12.33 24.00 -3.71
CA LEU A 527 -11.99 22.77 -2.96
C LEU A 527 -13.07 21.69 -3.12
N GLN A 528 -14.35 22.09 -3.08
CA GLN A 528 -15.47 21.17 -3.24
C GLN A 528 -15.54 20.64 -4.66
N ASP A 529 -15.42 21.48 -5.68
CA ASP A 529 -15.47 21.10 -7.09
C ASP A 529 -14.29 20.19 -7.48
N VAL A 530 -13.08 20.55 -7.06
CA VAL A 530 -11.86 19.76 -7.29
C VAL A 530 -11.97 18.42 -6.58
N GLY A 531 -12.39 18.40 -5.31
CA GLY A 531 -12.58 17.18 -4.55
C GLY A 531 -13.60 16.25 -5.19
N TRP A 532 -14.70 16.79 -5.69
CA TRP A 532 -15.73 16.04 -6.39
C TRP A 532 -15.22 15.47 -7.71
N THR A 533 -14.51 16.28 -8.48
CA THR A 533 -13.91 15.86 -9.75
C THR A 533 -12.90 14.74 -9.55
N MET A 534 -12.02 14.85 -8.54
CA MET A 534 -11.07 13.80 -8.20
C MET A 534 -11.78 12.49 -7.83
N THR A 535 -12.81 12.56 -6.97
CA THR A 535 -13.55 11.38 -6.52
C THR A 535 -14.23 10.64 -7.67
N ASP A 536 -14.86 11.37 -8.60
CA ASP A 536 -15.65 10.77 -9.67
C ASP A 536 -14.82 10.32 -10.89
N ALA A 537 -13.74 11.01 -11.20
CA ALA A 537 -13.05 10.87 -12.49
C ALA A 537 -11.62 10.31 -12.37
N SER A 538 -11.07 10.12 -11.16
CA SER A 538 -9.73 9.53 -11.02
C SER A 538 -9.72 8.04 -11.30
N LEU A 539 -8.60 7.56 -11.86
CA LEU A 539 -8.43 6.18 -12.29
C LEU A 539 -8.39 5.18 -11.10
N CYS A 540 -7.79 5.56 -9.99
CA CYS A 540 -7.54 4.69 -8.84
C CYS A 540 -7.96 5.32 -7.51
N GLY A 541 -7.88 4.50 -6.44
CA GLY A 541 -8.25 4.90 -5.08
C GLY A 541 -7.54 6.14 -4.58
N LEU A 542 -6.26 6.37 -4.92
CA LEU A 542 -5.53 7.56 -4.47
C LEU A 542 -6.31 8.85 -4.82
N GLY A 543 -6.55 9.11 -6.08
CA GLY A 543 -7.28 10.33 -6.48
C GLY A 543 -8.75 10.33 -6.04
N GLN A 544 -9.39 9.15 -5.96
CA GLN A 544 -10.78 9.04 -5.53
C GLN A 544 -10.97 9.37 -4.04
N THR A 545 -9.94 9.26 -3.22
CA THR A 545 -10.01 9.52 -1.77
C THR A 545 -9.23 10.76 -1.33
N ALA A 546 -8.39 11.35 -2.19
CA ALA A 546 -7.50 12.47 -1.86
C ALA A 546 -8.19 13.69 -1.22
N ALA A 547 -9.46 13.92 -1.53
CA ALA A 547 -10.24 15.01 -0.94
C ALA A 547 -11.06 14.59 0.28
N GLY A 548 -11.11 13.29 0.63
CA GLY A 548 -12.03 12.75 1.64
C GLY A 548 -11.92 13.42 3.01
N ALA A 549 -10.71 13.50 3.54
CA ALA A 549 -10.42 14.13 4.83
C ALA A 549 -10.79 15.63 4.81
N ILE A 550 -10.45 16.34 3.74
CA ILE A 550 -10.73 17.78 3.60
C ILE A 550 -12.23 18.05 3.47
N LEU A 551 -12.95 17.28 2.67
CA LEU A 551 -14.40 17.41 2.54
C LEU A 551 -15.13 17.08 3.86
N SER A 552 -14.59 16.18 4.68
CA SER A 552 -15.10 15.93 6.03
C SER A 552 -14.81 17.11 6.97
N ALA A 553 -13.62 17.70 6.89
CA ALA A 553 -13.23 18.88 7.69
C ALA A 553 -14.10 20.10 7.38
N ILE A 554 -14.40 20.36 6.11
CA ILE A 554 -15.32 21.46 5.69
C ILE A 554 -16.70 21.29 6.33
N LYS A 555 -17.20 20.07 6.48
CA LYS A 555 -18.49 19.80 7.14
C LYS A 555 -18.43 19.98 8.65
N LEU A 556 -17.32 19.60 9.29
CA LEU A 556 -17.18 19.62 10.74
C LEU A 556 -16.79 21.01 11.28
N TRP A 557 -15.98 21.75 10.53
CA TRP A 557 -15.43 23.05 10.93
C TRP A 557 -15.53 24.07 9.78
N PRO A 558 -16.74 24.43 9.31
CA PRO A 558 -16.91 25.35 8.18
C PRO A 558 -16.28 26.73 8.46
N GLU A 559 -16.18 27.13 9.75
CA GLU A 559 -15.56 28.39 10.18
C GLU A 559 -14.04 28.46 9.91
N MET A 560 -13.37 27.33 9.70
CA MET A 560 -11.95 27.29 9.32
C MET A 560 -11.71 27.60 7.83
N PHE A 561 -12.77 27.59 7.04
CA PHE A 561 -12.78 27.76 5.58
C PHE A 561 -13.50 29.05 5.15
N VAL A 562 -13.35 30.12 5.93
CA VAL A 562 -13.95 31.43 5.61
C VAL A 562 -12.85 32.46 5.36
N GLU A 563 -13.15 33.42 4.49
CA GLU A 563 -12.27 34.56 4.21
C GLU A 563 -12.09 35.43 5.47
N ASN A 564 -10.87 35.86 5.74
CA ASN A 564 -10.59 36.77 6.83
C ASN A 564 -11.35 38.11 6.64
N GLY A 565 -12.35 38.38 7.46
CA GLY A 565 -13.01 39.69 7.62
C GLY A 565 -14.37 39.88 6.95
N LYS A 566 -14.98 38.89 6.32
CA LYS A 566 -16.36 39.01 5.81
C LYS A 566 -17.19 37.77 6.12
N GLY A 567 -18.11 37.96 6.99
CA GLY A 567 -19.41 37.34 7.17
C GLY A 567 -19.53 35.81 6.99
N ARG A 568 -20.14 35.18 8.00
CA ARG A 568 -20.69 33.83 7.92
C ARG A 568 -21.38 33.64 6.57
N VAL A 569 -20.82 32.82 5.71
CA VAL A 569 -21.57 32.23 4.61
C VAL A 569 -22.60 31.30 5.24
N ALA A 570 -23.86 31.67 5.21
CA ALA A 570 -24.95 30.79 5.58
C ALA A 570 -24.87 29.60 4.63
N ILE A 571 -24.33 28.49 5.11
CA ILE A 571 -24.51 27.19 4.47
C ILE A 571 -25.99 26.92 4.62
N GLY A 572 -26.75 27.11 3.53
CA GLY A 572 -28.18 26.86 3.53
C GLY A 572 -28.40 25.40 3.96
N ASP A 573 -29.11 25.23 5.07
CA ASP A 573 -29.71 23.96 5.50
C ASP A 573 -30.72 23.48 4.46
N LYS A 574 -30.25 23.17 3.27
CA LYS A 574 -30.99 22.25 2.40
C LYS A 574 -30.34 20.89 2.54
N PRO A 575 -31.01 19.97 3.24
CA PRO A 575 -30.57 18.59 3.20
C PRO A 575 -30.48 18.20 1.72
N MET A 576 -29.28 17.89 1.23
CA MET A 576 -29.11 17.30 -0.08
C MET A 576 -29.94 16.00 -0.08
N LYS A 577 -31.16 16.10 -0.61
CA LYS A 577 -31.96 14.92 -0.89
C LYS A 577 -31.14 14.06 -1.81
N SER A 578 -30.84 12.84 -1.41
CA SER A 578 -30.16 11.77 -2.14
C SER A 578 -30.95 11.32 -3.40
N ALA A 579 -31.49 12.27 -4.17
CA ALA A 579 -32.33 12.04 -5.33
C ALA A 579 -31.55 11.74 -6.63
N GLY A 580 -30.22 11.93 -6.65
CA GLY A 580 -29.40 11.74 -7.87
C GLY A 580 -28.95 10.30 -8.11
N VAL A 581 -28.54 9.59 -7.07
CA VAL A 581 -27.89 8.26 -7.21
C VAL A 581 -28.88 7.18 -7.66
N LYS A 582 -30.13 7.22 -7.21
CA LYS A 582 -31.15 6.25 -7.67
C LYS A 582 -31.61 6.48 -9.12
N LYS A 583 -31.62 7.73 -9.63
CA LYS A 583 -31.98 8.01 -11.03
C LYS A 583 -30.86 7.70 -12.01
N ALA A 584 -29.59 7.92 -11.65
CA ALA A 584 -28.45 7.57 -12.50
C ALA A 584 -28.27 6.05 -12.66
N ALA A 585 -28.46 5.26 -11.58
CA ALA A 585 -28.41 3.80 -11.67
C ALA A 585 -29.55 3.23 -12.50
N THR A 586 -30.76 3.84 -12.46
CA THR A 586 -31.91 3.41 -13.24
C THR A 586 -31.79 3.83 -14.72
N ALA A 587 -31.18 4.99 -15.01
CA ALA A 587 -30.89 5.43 -16.36
C ALA A 587 -29.78 4.58 -17.03
N LYS A 588 -28.70 4.22 -16.31
CA LYS A 588 -27.69 3.28 -16.80
C LYS A 588 -28.27 1.88 -17.07
N LYS A 589 -29.15 1.36 -16.21
CA LYS A 589 -29.84 0.08 -16.47
C LYS A 589 -30.78 0.12 -17.67
N LYS A 590 -31.46 1.25 -17.95
CA LYS A 590 -32.28 1.43 -19.15
C LYS A 590 -31.43 1.60 -20.42
N ALA A 591 -30.33 2.30 -20.36
CA ALA A 591 -29.40 2.49 -21.50
C ALA A 591 -28.75 1.16 -21.90
N VAL A 592 -28.26 0.36 -20.93
CA VAL A 592 -27.68 -0.96 -21.20
C VAL A 592 -28.73 -1.92 -21.77
N LYS A 593 -29.98 -1.91 -21.30
CA LYS A 593 -31.07 -2.71 -21.90
C LYS A 593 -31.45 -2.26 -23.30
N ALA A 594 -31.32 -0.97 -23.65
CA ALA A 594 -31.58 -0.46 -24.99
C ALA A 594 -30.48 -0.82 -25.99
N VAL A 595 -29.21 -0.82 -25.56
CA VAL A 595 -28.07 -1.24 -26.39
C VAL A 595 -28.10 -2.75 -26.67
N VAL A 596 -28.44 -3.58 -25.67
CA VAL A 596 -28.56 -5.04 -25.84
C VAL A 596 -29.74 -5.42 -26.75
N LYS A 597 -30.83 -4.62 -26.80
CA LYS A 597 -31.93 -4.87 -27.73
C LYS A 597 -31.65 -4.48 -29.18
N LYS A 598 -30.67 -3.60 -29.45
CA LYS A 598 -30.28 -3.21 -30.82
C LYS A 598 -29.23 -4.10 -31.49
N ALA A 599 -28.61 -5.01 -30.75
CA ALA A 599 -27.54 -5.88 -31.21
C ALA A 599 -27.99 -7.34 -31.48
N LYS A 600 -29.19 -7.56 -32.03
CA LYS A 600 -29.56 -8.86 -32.61
C LYS A 600 -29.51 -8.77 -34.13
N PRO A 601 -28.54 -9.40 -34.81
CA PRO A 601 -28.55 -9.47 -36.27
C PRO A 601 -29.63 -10.49 -36.71
N LYS A 602 -30.53 -10.02 -37.57
CA LYS A 602 -31.44 -10.88 -38.32
C LYS A 602 -30.63 -11.53 -39.46
N LEU A 603 -30.18 -12.74 -39.27
CA LEU A 603 -29.74 -13.61 -40.37
C LEU A 603 -30.85 -14.57 -40.71
N LYS A 604 -31.50 -14.32 -41.85
CA LYS A 604 -32.34 -15.33 -42.52
C LYS A 604 -31.44 -16.16 -43.44
N PRO A 605 -31.58 -17.48 -43.46
CA PRO A 605 -30.84 -18.35 -44.41
C PRO A 605 -31.47 -18.28 -45.78
N LYS A 606 -30.65 -18.10 -46.84
CA LYS A 606 -31.02 -18.37 -48.22
C LYS A 606 -30.56 -19.77 -48.63
N PRO A 607 -31.31 -20.52 -49.45
CA PRO A 607 -31.01 -21.89 -49.76
C PRO A 607 -29.95 -22.04 -50.84
N ALA A 608 -29.13 -23.09 -50.73
CA ALA A 608 -28.07 -23.47 -51.64
C ALA A 608 -28.63 -23.95 -52.98
N LYS A 609 -28.04 -23.50 -54.08
CA LYS A 609 -28.16 -24.17 -55.41
C LYS A 609 -26.88 -24.99 -55.65
N ASN A 610 -27.10 -26.26 -55.86
CA ASN A 610 -26.12 -27.25 -56.39
C ASN A 610 -25.64 -26.85 -57.77
N THR A 611 -24.31 -26.92 -58.01
CA THR A 611 -23.76 -27.40 -59.28
C THR A 611 -22.46 -28.15 -59.04
N ARG A 612 -22.52 -29.41 -59.46
CA ARG A 612 -21.41 -30.35 -59.56
C ARG A 612 -20.43 -29.88 -60.62
N THR A 613 -19.12 -30.06 -60.40
CA THR A 613 -18.19 -30.73 -61.36
C THR A 613 -16.87 -31.05 -60.64
N ARG A 614 -16.52 -32.33 -60.65
CA ARG A 614 -15.15 -32.89 -60.57
C ARG A 614 -14.59 -32.90 -61.98
N PRO A 615 -13.24 -32.93 -62.23
CA PRO A 615 -12.35 -34.03 -61.97
C PRO A 615 -10.91 -33.54 -61.60
N ALA A 616 -9.88 -34.25 -61.31
CA ALA A 616 -9.39 -35.61 -61.39
C ALA A 616 -8.02 -35.65 -60.68
N ALA A 617 -7.69 -36.82 -60.24
CA ALA A 617 -6.46 -37.12 -59.52
C ALA A 617 -5.20 -37.10 -60.40
N ARG A 618 -4.05 -36.73 -59.79
CA ARG A 618 -2.75 -37.21 -60.26
C ARG A 618 -1.83 -37.63 -59.12
N LYS A 619 -1.56 -38.92 -59.05
CA LYS A 619 -0.53 -39.57 -58.23
C LYS A 619 0.83 -39.38 -58.89
N THR A 620 1.88 -39.16 -58.09
CA THR A 620 3.25 -39.69 -58.28
C THR A 620 3.99 -39.67 -56.98
N LYS A 621 4.19 -40.76 -56.44
CA LYS A 621 5.28 -41.67 -56.18
C LYS A 621 6.49 -41.12 -55.43
N ALA A 622 6.73 -41.83 -54.35
CA ALA A 622 7.86 -41.77 -53.42
C ALA A 622 9.20 -42.14 -54.11
N THR A 623 10.30 -41.62 -53.56
CA THR A 623 11.57 -42.35 -53.45
C THR A 623 12.28 -42.01 -52.14
N LYS A 624 12.62 -43.10 -51.45
CA LYS A 624 13.53 -43.16 -50.28
C LYS A 624 14.98 -43.16 -50.78
N LYS A 625 15.90 -42.56 -50.08
CA LYS A 625 16.99 -43.27 -49.37
C LYS A 625 18.07 -42.32 -48.83
N PRO A 626 18.87 -42.75 -47.86
CA PRO A 626 19.55 -41.96 -46.84
C PRO A 626 21.06 -41.85 -47.09
N VAL A 627 21.82 -41.08 -46.25
CA VAL A 627 23.21 -41.36 -45.79
C VAL A 627 23.71 -40.22 -44.87
N LYS A 628 24.04 -40.60 -43.65
CA LYS A 628 25.24 -40.41 -42.82
C LYS A 628 26.16 -39.20 -43.12
N ARG A 629 26.33 -38.29 -42.21
CA ARG A 629 27.43 -38.26 -41.24
C ARG A 629 27.10 -37.20 -40.17
#